data_efde31c90c018574d0d5f401b9e7d9d0
#
_entry.id   efde31c90c018574d0d5f401b9e7d9d0
#
_cell.length_a   1.000
_cell.length_b   1.000
_cell.length_c   1.000
_cell.angle_alpha   90.00
_cell.angle_beta   90.00
_cell.angle_gamma   90.00
#
_symmetry.space_group_name_H-M   'P 1'
#
loop_
_entity.id
_entity.type
_entity.pdbx_description
1 polymer ?
#
loop_
_entity_poly.entity_id
_entity_poly.type
_entity_poly.pdbx_seq_one_letter_code
_entity_poly.pdbx_strand_id
1 'polypeptide(L)'
;MLHYDAILFDVDGTLIDSAPGILNTLEEVFSSMGVDVARSDLGRYIGPPLRKSFGEHFSDPAKIEEATERYRTSYAVKGSHEGDAYPGVVEMLGRLKAAELTLCTATCKPTHVVTPILEEQGLSSYFSFVGGASMDESRDNKTDVIRHVLDQPVMQGKRVLMVGDRCDDMQGARNCGLDAAAVLYGYGSREEVTPFAPVFMAADCKELTEWILRPVDELSHS
;
A
#
# COMPACT_ATOMS: atom_id res chain seq x y z
N MET A 1 -25.82 -10.24 5.21
CA MET A 1 -24.95 -9.25 5.91
C MET A 1 -23.54 -9.50 5.43
N LEU A 2 -22.74 -8.47 5.15
CA LEU A 2 -21.33 -8.62 4.76
C LEU A 2 -20.46 -8.94 5.98
N HIS A 3 -19.29 -9.57 5.75
CA HIS A 3 -18.34 -9.89 6.82
C HIS A 3 -17.69 -8.65 7.42
N TYR A 4 -17.45 -7.63 6.59
CA TYR A 4 -16.76 -6.40 6.96
C TYR A 4 -17.66 -5.19 6.73
N ASP A 5 -17.39 -4.11 7.45
CA ASP A 5 -18.07 -2.82 7.36
C ASP A 5 -17.12 -1.75 6.77
N ALA A 6 -15.81 -2.02 6.81
CA ALA A 6 -14.78 -1.15 6.28
C ALA A 6 -13.59 -1.93 5.71
N ILE A 7 -12.96 -1.36 4.68
CA ILE A 7 -11.78 -1.91 4.02
C ILE A 7 -10.66 -0.87 4.07
N LEU A 8 -9.50 -1.28 4.56
CA LEU A 8 -8.25 -0.53 4.45
C LEU A 8 -7.46 -1.06 3.27
N PHE A 9 -7.01 -0.20 2.38
CA PHE A 9 -6.18 -0.57 1.24
C PHE A 9 -4.77 -0.02 1.39
N ASP A 10 -3.75 -0.84 1.14
CA ASP A 10 -2.48 -0.30 0.72
C ASP A 10 -2.61 0.33 -0.67
N VAL A 11 -1.61 1.09 -1.11
CA VAL A 11 -1.65 1.81 -2.39
C VAL A 11 -0.67 1.23 -3.39
N ASP A 12 0.63 1.24 -3.05
CA ASP A 12 1.69 0.78 -3.94
C ASP A 12 1.67 -0.76 -4.05
N GLY A 13 1.42 -1.30 -5.25
CA GLY A 13 1.28 -2.75 -5.45
C GLY A 13 -0.12 -3.31 -5.16
N THR A 14 -1.03 -2.49 -4.66
CA THR A 14 -2.41 -2.90 -4.33
C THR A 14 -3.44 -2.17 -5.17
N LEU A 15 -3.39 -0.85 -5.18
CA LEU A 15 -4.28 0.01 -5.99
C LEU A 15 -3.57 0.55 -7.23
N ILE A 16 -2.28 0.85 -7.11
CA ILE A 16 -1.48 1.52 -8.14
C ILE A 16 -0.21 0.72 -8.40
N ASP A 17 0.07 0.45 -9.67
CA ASP A 17 1.39 0.01 -10.11
C ASP A 17 2.34 1.21 -10.17
N SER A 18 2.94 1.53 -9.06
CA SER A 18 3.90 2.62 -8.91
C SER A 18 5.36 2.21 -9.18
N ALA A 19 5.61 0.93 -9.53
CA ALA A 19 6.96 0.43 -9.79
C ALA A 19 7.71 1.24 -10.86
N PRO A 20 7.12 1.65 -11.98
CA PRO A 20 7.83 2.45 -12.98
C PRO A 20 8.46 3.70 -12.37
N GLY A 21 7.68 4.51 -11.66
CA GLY A 21 8.14 5.74 -11.06
C GLY A 21 9.14 5.54 -9.92
N ILE A 22 8.92 4.55 -9.07
CA ILE A 22 9.83 4.19 -7.98
C ILE A 22 11.18 3.75 -8.54
N LEU A 23 11.18 2.82 -9.51
CA LEU A 23 12.40 2.26 -10.07
C LEU A 23 13.20 3.31 -10.85
N ASN A 24 12.54 4.15 -11.65
CA ASN A 24 13.19 5.23 -12.39
C ASN A 24 13.84 6.23 -11.44
N THR A 25 13.15 6.59 -10.36
CA THR A 25 13.68 7.52 -9.35
C THR A 25 14.86 6.92 -8.58
N LEU A 26 14.79 5.64 -8.19
CA LEU A 26 15.90 4.94 -7.52
C LEU A 26 17.15 4.88 -8.42
N GLU A 27 16.98 4.51 -9.70
CA GLU A 27 18.05 4.44 -10.67
C GLU A 27 18.73 5.80 -10.86
N GLU A 28 17.95 6.88 -10.99
CA GLU A 28 18.44 8.25 -11.08
C GLU A 28 19.26 8.65 -9.83
N VAL A 29 18.74 8.37 -8.64
CA VAL A 29 19.42 8.73 -7.39
C VAL A 29 20.70 7.95 -7.20
N PHE A 30 20.68 6.62 -7.35
CA PHE A 30 21.89 5.78 -7.23
C PHE A 30 22.96 6.21 -8.23
N SER A 31 22.60 6.42 -9.50
CA SER A 31 23.50 6.88 -10.53
C SER A 31 24.11 8.25 -10.18
N SER A 32 23.28 9.21 -9.72
CA SER A 32 23.75 10.56 -9.34
C SER A 32 24.71 10.58 -8.15
N MET A 33 24.68 9.53 -7.33
CA MET A 33 25.55 9.37 -6.16
C MET A 33 26.70 8.39 -6.40
N GLY A 34 26.91 7.94 -7.66
CA GLY A 34 28.02 7.10 -8.05
C GLY A 34 27.89 5.63 -7.61
N VAL A 35 26.66 5.18 -7.36
CA VAL A 35 26.35 3.79 -7.05
C VAL A 35 25.74 3.13 -8.27
N ASP A 36 26.33 2.04 -8.70
CA ASP A 36 25.79 1.22 -9.81
C ASP A 36 24.98 0.06 -9.24
N VAL A 37 23.67 0.10 -9.45
CA VAL A 37 22.73 -0.95 -9.05
C VAL A 37 21.99 -1.42 -10.31
N ALA A 38 22.04 -2.70 -10.59
CA ALA A 38 21.32 -3.24 -11.74
C ALA A 38 19.79 -3.01 -11.56
N ARG A 39 19.13 -2.57 -12.62
CA ARG A 39 17.67 -2.29 -12.58
C ARG A 39 16.85 -3.51 -12.10
N SER A 40 17.30 -4.73 -12.45
CA SER A 40 16.69 -5.97 -11.95
C SER A 40 16.67 -6.11 -10.42
N ASP A 41 17.61 -5.46 -9.74
CA ASP A 41 17.79 -5.57 -8.29
C ASP A 41 17.03 -4.46 -7.54
N LEU A 42 16.55 -3.42 -8.25
CA LEU A 42 15.84 -2.29 -7.65
C LEU A 42 14.46 -2.68 -7.12
N GLY A 43 13.82 -3.70 -7.69
CA GLY A 43 12.49 -4.16 -7.28
C GLY A 43 12.36 -4.51 -5.80
N ARG A 44 13.45 -4.94 -5.15
CA ARG A 44 13.49 -5.27 -3.71
C ARG A 44 13.33 -4.04 -2.81
N TYR A 45 13.52 -2.83 -3.34
CA TYR A 45 13.39 -1.57 -2.60
C TYR A 45 11.98 -0.97 -2.69
N ILE A 46 11.05 -1.62 -3.40
CA ILE A 46 9.64 -1.21 -3.41
C ILE A 46 9.00 -1.71 -2.13
N GLY A 47 8.51 -0.79 -1.29
CA GLY A 47 7.87 -1.09 0.00
C GLY A 47 8.75 -0.79 1.23
N PRO A 48 10.02 -1.27 1.32
CA PRO A 48 10.87 -0.94 2.45
C PRO A 48 11.11 0.57 2.62
N PRO A 49 11.34 1.06 3.87
CA PRO A 49 11.70 2.44 4.12
C PRO A 49 12.97 2.86 3.36
N LEU A 50 12.95 4.04 2.73
CA LEU A 50 14.04 4.55 1.89
C LEU A 50 15.41 4.54 2.59
N ARG A 51 15.46 4.98 3.85
CA ARG A 51 16.71 4.98 4.62
C ARG A 51 17.30 3.60 4.82
N LYS A 52 16.44 2.57 4.99
CA LYS A 52 16.88 1.18 5.05
C LYS A 52 17.48 0.74 3.72
N SER A 53 16.81 1.05 2.62
CA SER A 53 17.27 0.72 1.26
C SER A 53 18.58 1.41 0.92
N PHE A 54 18.72 2.71 1.19
CA PHE A 54 19.96 3.44 0.96
C PHE A 54 21.08 3.04 1.93
N GLY A 55 20.73 2.62 3.16
CA GLY A 55 21.69 2.11 4.14
C GLY A 55 22.41 0.83 3.73
N GLU A 56 21.91 0.09 2.73
CA GLU A 56 22.62 -1.05 2.14
C GLU A 56 23.82 -0.62 1.27
N HIS A 57 23.83 0.62 0.80
CA HIS A 57 24.85 1.17 -0.10
C HIS A 57 25.73 2.26 0.53
N PHE A 58 25.23 2.95 1.53
CA PHE A 58 25.93 4.05 2.20
C PHE A 58 26.07 3.76 3.68
N SER A 59 27.32 3.83 4.20
CA SER A 59 27.61 3.69 5.64
C SER A 59 27.51 5.04 6.38
N ASP A 60 27.61 6.14 5.66
CA ASP A 60 27.55 7.51 6.19
C ASP A 60 26.08 7.95 6.33
N PRO A 61 25.60 8.23 7.55
CA PRO A 61 24.23 8.73 7.75
C PRO A 61 23.89 9.99 6.93
N ALA A 62 24.87 10.88 6.70
CA ALA A 62 24.65 12.07 5.91
C ALA A 62 24.37 11.75 4.44
N LYS A 63 25.03 10.72 3.88
CA LYS A 63 24.77 10.25 2.53
C LYS A 63 23.44 9.53 2.40
N ILE A 64 23.01 8.80 3.43
CA ILE A 64 21.69 8.16 3.47
C ILE A 64 20.60 9.24 3.43
N GLU A 65 20.76 10.29 4.23
CA GLU A 65 19.80 11.40 4.24
C GLU A 65 19.81 12.18 2.91
N GLU A 66 20.96 12.44 2.33
CA GLU A 66 21.09 13.06 1.01
C GLU A 66 20.37 12.24 -0.08
N ALA A 67 20.59 10.92 -0.10
CA ALA A 67 19.91 10.01 -1.04
C ALA A 67 18.38 10.01 -0.85
N THR A 68 17.96 10.00 0.41
CA THR A 68 16.53 10.03 0.78
C THR A 68 15.87 11.33 0.30
N GLU A 69 16.50 12.47 0.50
CA GLU A 69 15.96 13.77 0.07
C GLU A 69 15.97 13.93 -1.45
N ARG A 70 17.03 13.48 -2.13
CA ARG A 70 17.08 13.45 -3.60
C ARG A 70 15.95 12.59 -4.15
N TYR A 71 15.71 11.40 -3.57
CA TYR A 71 14.61 10.54 -3.96
C TYR A 71 13.26 11.24 -3.78
N ARG A 72 12.99 11.80 -2.60
CA ARG A 72 11.73 12.49 -2.30
C ARG A 72 11.47 13.64 -3.28
N THR A 73 12.48 14.42 -3.58
CA THR A 73 12.39 15.55 -4.51
C THR A 73 12.12 15.07 -5.94
N SER A 74 12.90 14.12 -6.46
CA SER A 74 12.73 13.61 -7.81
C SER A 74 11.41 12.84 -7.96
N TYR A 75 11.05 12.01 -6.98
CA TYR A 75 9.79 11.25 -7.00
C TYR A 75 8.57 12.19 -7.00
N ALA A 76 8.56 13.23 -6.18
CA ALA A 76 7.44 14.19 -6.12
C ALA A 76 7.21 14.92 -7.45
N VAL A 77 8.28 15.20 -8.20
CA VAL A 77 8.19 15.97 -9.45
C VAL A 77 7.89 15.06 -10.66
N LYS A 78 8.37 13.83 -10.66
CA LYS A 78 8.35 12.95 -11.83
C LYS A 78 7.80 11.56 -11.52
N GLY A 79 8.41 10.83 -10.60
CA GLY A 79 8.09 9.42 -10.38
C GLY A 79 6.65 9.19 -9.88
N SER A 80 6.07 10.14 -9.15
CA SER A 80 4.69 10.06 -8.67
C SER A 80 3.64 10.04 -9.80
N HIS A 81 3.99 10.52 -10.98
CA HIS A 81 3.14 10.57 -12.17
C HIS A 81 3.36 9.39 -13.14
N GLU A 82 4.27 8.47 -12.82
CA GLU A 82 4.65 7.36 -13.69
C GLU A 82 3.96 6.03 -13.32
N GLY A 83 2.95 6.07 -12.45
CA GLY A 83 2.17 4.91 -12.03
C GLY A 83 0.72 4.98 -12.49
N ASP A 84 0.11 3.82 -12.76
CA ASP A 84 -1.30 3.71 -13.13
C ASP A 84 -2.05 2.79 -12.16
N ALA A 85 -3.37 3.02 -12.02
CA ALA A 85 -4.22 2.11 -11.26
C ALA A 85 -4.21 0.70 -11.90
N TYR A 86 -4.13 -0.35 -11.08
CA TYR A 86 -4.24 -1.72 -11.59
C TYR A 86 -5.57 -1.95 -12.31
N PRO A 87 -5.60 -2.83 -13.33
CA PRO A 87 -6.83 -3.19 -14.01
C PRO A 87 -7.91 -3.66 -13.02
N GLY A 88 -9.10 -3.07 -13.11
CA GLY A 88 -10.24 -3.42 -12.26
C GLY A 88 -10.35 -2.67 -10.93
N VAL A 89 -9.35 -1.88 -10.53
CA VAL A 89 -9.39 -1.09 -9.27
C VAL A 89 -10.58 -0.13 -9.22
N VAL A 90 -10.81 0.64 -10.27
CA VAL A 90 -11.93 1.59 -10.33
C VAL A 90 -13.28 0.88 -10.18
N GLU A 91 -13.46 -0.25 -10.88
CA GLU A 91 -14.67 -1.06 -10.78
C GLU A 91 -14.83 -1.66 -9.36
N MET A 92 -13.76 -2.21 -8.80
CA MET A 92 -13.72 -2.75 -7.44
C MET A 92 -14.18 -1.69 -6.42
N LEU A 93 -13.50 -0.54 -6.39
CA LEU A 93 -13.80 0.53 -5.44
C LEU A 93 -15.24 1.03 -5.61
N GLY A 94 -15.74 1.15 -6.86
CA GLY A 94 -17.11 1.53 -7.16
C GLY A 94 -18.13 0.53 -6.60
N ARG A 95 -17.91 -0.77 -6.78
CA ARG A 95 -18.79 -1.83 -6.26
C ARG A 95 -18.78 -1.90 -4.74
N LEU A 96 -17.61 -1.78 -4.12
CA LEU A 96 -17.48 -1.78 -2.65
C LEU A 96 -18.18 -0.56 -2.04
N LYS A 97 -18.03 0.62 -2.64
CA LYS A 97 -18.71 1.84 -2.21
C LYS A 97 -20.22 1.75 -2.38
N ALA A 98 -20.70 1.18 -3.50
CA ALA A 98 -22.13 0.96 -3.74
C ALA A 98 -22.75 -0.04 -2.74
N ALA A 99 -21.95 -0.94 -2.17
CA ALA A 99 -22.33 -1.83 -1.08
C ALA A 99 -22.22 -1.17 0.32
N GLU A 100 -22.06 0.16 0.38
CA GLU A 100 -21.99 0.98 1.58
C GLU A 100 -20.80 0.67 2.50
N LEU A 101 -19.74 0.01 1.98
CA LEU A 101 -18.51 -0.20 2.71
C LEU A 101 -17.74 1.12 2.89
N THR A 102 -17.19 1.33 4.07
CA THR A 102 -16.26 2.45 4.31
C THR A 102 -14.89 2.08 3.77
N LEU A 103 -14.37 2.87 2.82
CA LEU A 103 -13.06 2.65 2.22
C LEU A 103 -12.06 3.69 2.72
N CYS A 104 -10.90 3.23 3.17
CA CYS A 104 -9.79 4.09 3.57
C CYS A 104 -8.49 3.54 3.00
N THR A 105 -7.47 4.39 2.88
CA THR A 105 -6.11 3.89 2.61
C THR A 105 -5.34 3.68 3.90
N ALA A 106 -4.36 2.78 3.88
CA ALA A 106 -3.40 2.56 4.96
C ALA A 106 -2.04 2.20 4.34
N THR A 107 -1.29 3.21 3.88
CA THR A 107 -0.04 3.05 3.13
C THR A 107 1.16 3.64 3.85
N CYS A 108 2.33 3.00 3.70
CA CYS A 108 3.60 3.57 4.17
C CYS A 108 4.09 4.75 3.32
N LYS A 109 3.43 5.05 2.19
CA LYS A 109 3.68 6.29 1.46
C LYS A 109 3.16 7.49 2.28
N PRO A 110 3.91 8.59 2.41
CA PRO A 110 3.46 9.76 3.16
C PRO A 110 2.14 10.33 2.64
N THR A 111 1.25 10.75 3.55
CA THR A 111 -0.10 11.23 3.20
C THR A 111 -0.08 12.36 2.16
N HIS A 112 0.86 13.32 2.28
CA HIS A 112 0.98 14.44 1.33
C HIS A 112 1.47 14.01 -0.06
N VAL A 113 2.09 12.82 -0.18
CA VAL A 113 2.52 12.24 -1.47
C VAL A 113 1.40 11.42 -2.09
N VAL A 114 0.73 10.58 -1.29
CA VAL A 114 -0.30 9.68 -1.82
C VAL A 114 -1.58 10.41 -2.20
N THR A 115 -1.95 11.50 -1.51
CA THR A 115 -3.19 12.23 -1.78
C THR A 115 -3.25 12.76 -3.21
N PRO A 116 -2.26 13.53 -3.73
CA PRO A 116 -2.27 13.98 -5.12
C PRO A 116 -2.27 12.83 -6.14
N ILE A 117 -1.58 11.72 -5.85
CA ILE A 117 -1.58 10.55 -6.72
C ILE A 117 -3.00 9.97 -6.85
N LEU A 118 -3.72 9.80 -5.73
CA LEU A 118 -5.11 9.32 -5.76
C LEU A 118 -6.04 10.29 -6.48
N GLU A 119 -5.81 11.60 -6.39
CA GLU A 119 -6.56 12.62 -7.11
C GLU A 119 -6.32 12.52 -8.62
N GLU A 120 -5.06 12.43 -9.05
CA GLU A 120 -4.67 12.29 -10.45
C GLU A 120 -5.24 11.03 -11.09
N GLN A 121 -5.25 9.91 -10.34
CA GLN A 121 -5.83 8.64 -10.77
C GLN A 121 -7.37 8.60 -10.68
N GLY A 122 -8.03 9.68 -10.21
CA GLY A 122 -9.47 9.74 -10.04
C GLY A 122 -10.01 8.83 -8.93
N LEU A 123 -9.15 8.39 -8.01
CA LEU A 123 -9.50 7.43 -6.96
C LEU A 123 -9.91 8.10 -5.64
N SER A 124 -9.53 9.35 -5.38
CA SER A 124 -9.71 10.01 -4.08
C SER A 124 -11.17 10.05 -3.62
N SER A 125 -12.13 10.18 -4.54
CA SER A 125 -13.56 10.24 -4.24
C SER A 125 -14.14 8.95 -3.64
N TYR A 126 -13.44 7.82 -3.75
CA TYR A 126 -13.88 6.55 -3.16
C TYR A 126 -13.58 6.46 -1.67
N PHE A 127 -12.57 7.18 -1.18
CA PHE A 127 -12.08 7.04 0.18
C PHE A 127 -12.72 8.03 1.14
N SER A 128 -13.15 7.52 2.29
CA SER A 128 -13.64 8.32 3.41
C SER A 128 -12.49 8.94 4.22
N PHE A 129 -11.30 8.35 4.15
CA PHE A 129 -10.08 8.84 4.78
C PHE A 129 -8.85 8.33 4.02
N VAL A 130 -7.88 9.21 3.81
CA VAL A 130 -6.58 8.86 3.21
C VAL A 130 -5.54 8.78 4.32
N GLY A 131 -5.25 7.55 4.77
CA GLY A 131 -4.22 7.24 5.75
C GLY A 131 -2.89 6.90 5.08
N GLY A 132 -1.83 7.59 5.49
CA GLY A 132 -0.46 7.36 5.03
C GLY A 132 0.54 7.65 6.13
N ALA A 133 1.83 7.41 5.88
CA ALA A 133 2.91 7.75 6.81
C ALA A 133 2.95 9.25 7.13
N SER A 134 3.54 9.61 8.28
CA SER A 134 3.77 11.00 8.67
C SER A 134 5.13 11.49 8.18
N MET A 135 5.28 12.83 8.09
CA MET A 135 6.55 13.46 7.69
C MET A 135 7.61 13.41 8.79
N ASP A 136 7.18 13.43 10.04
CA ASP A 136 8.01 13.43 11.25
C ASP A 136 8.45 12.02 11.69
N GLU A 137 8.11 11.01 10.88
CA GLU A 137 8.44 9.59 11.13
C GLU A 137 7.80 9.00 12.40
N SER A 138 6.92 9.73 13.09
CA SER A 138 6.15 9.20 14.22
C SER A 138 5.21 8.06 13.81
N ARG A 139 4.95 7.94 12.49
CA ARG A 139 4.12 6.91 11.87
C ARG A 139 4.76 6.53 10.52
N ASP A 140 5.75 5.63 10.56
CA ASP A 140 6.56 5.24 9.40
C ASP A 140 6.43 3.76 9.01
N ASN A 141 5.69 2.97 9.80
CA ASN A 141 5.46 1.56 9.56
C ASN A 141 3.95 1.25 9.41
N LYS A 142 3.64 0.12 8.79
CA LYS A 142 2.27 -0.28 8.49
C LYS A 142 1.38 -0.37 9.74
N THR A 143 1.89 -0.88 10.84
CA THR A 143 1.11 -1.01 12.09
C THR A 143 0.63 0.34 12.62
N ASP A 144 1.51 1.34 12.64
CA ASP A 144 1.18 2.66 13.17
C ASP A 144 0.26 3.44 12.21
N VAL A 145 0.42 3.23 10.90
CA VAL A 145 -0.52 3.76 9.90
C VAL A 145 -1.91 3.16 10.08
N ILE A 146 -2.02 1.83 10.22
CA ILE A 146 -3.31 1.17 10.44
C ILE A 146 -3.96 1.69 11.74
N ARG A 147 -3.24 1.76 12.85
CA ARG A 147 -3.76 2.32 14.11
C ARG A 147 -4.30 3.73 13.94
N HIS A 148 -3.54 4.59 13.26
CA HIS A 148 -3.97 5.95 12.98
C HIS A 148 -5.29 6.02 12.18
N VAL A 149 -5.49 5.11 11.22
CA VAL A 149 -6.74 5.03 10.46
C VAL A 149 -7.88 4.51 11.32
N LEU A 150 -7.62 3.48 12.15
CA LEU A 150 -8.63 2.92 13.07
C LEU A 150 -9.11 3.94 14.12
N ASP A 151 -8.26 4.90 14.52
CA ASP A 151 -8.61 5.96 15.46
C ASP A 151 -9.53 7.03 14.84
N GLN A 152 -9.76 7.02 13.53
CA GLN A 152 -10.65 7.99 12.88
C GLN A 152 -12.12 7.74 13.25
N PRO A 153 -12.93 8.80 13.46
CA PRO A 153 -14.35 8.66 13.79
C PRO A 153 -15.15 7.79 12.81
N VAL A 154 -14.78 7.82 11.52
CA VAL A 154 -15.42 7.04 10.45
C VAL A 154 -15.24 5.52 10.63
N MET A 155 -14.25 5.09 11.42
CA MET A 155 -13.91 3.67 11.64
C MET A 155 -14.54 3.07 12.91
N GLN A 156 -15.15 3.90 13.76
CA GLN A 156 -15.65 3.46 15.06
C GLN A 156 -16.71 2.35 14.95
N GLY A 157 -16.50 1.24 15.67
CA GLY A 157 -17.42 0.11 15.72
C GLY A 157 -17.49 -0.76 14.46
N LYS A 158 -16.62 -0.56 13.50
CA LYS A 158 -16.58 -1.30 12.22
C LYS A 158 -15.72 -2.56 12.32
N ARG A 159 -16.19 -3.62 11.64
CA ARG A 159 -15.38 -4.79 11.33
C ARG A 159 -14.53 -4.46 10.11
N VAL A 160 -13.22 -4.52 10.27
CA VAL A 160 -12.26 -3.97 9.30
C VAL A 160 -11.45 -5.10 8.67
N LEU A 161 -11.27 -5.04 7.35
CA LEU A 161 -10.34 -5.86 6.58
C LEU A 161 -9.18 -4.99 6.09
N MET A 162 -7.95 -5.44 6.27
CA MET A 162 -6.78 -4.88 5.58
C MET A 162 -6.55 -5.61 4.26
N VAL A 163 -6.33 -4.87 3.18
CA VAL A 163 -5.98 -5.39 1.85
C VAL A 163 -4.62 -4.83 1.45
N GLY A 164 -3.69 -5.72 1.12
CA GLY A 164 -2.34 -5.34 0.69
C GLY A 164 -1.67 -6.48 -0.08
N ASP A 165 -0.47 -6.23 -0.61
CA ASP A 165 0.27 -7.19 -1.42
C ASP A 165 1.54 -7.71 -0.73
N ARG A 166 1.98 -7.10 0.39
CA ARG A 166 3.23 -7.44 1.07
C ARG A 166 3.03 -8.03 2.47
N CYS A 167 4.06 -8.70 2.94
CA CYS A 167 4.12 -9.22 4.31
C CYS A 167 3.91 -8.14 5.38
N ASP A 168 4.34 -6.90 5.13
CA ASP A 168 4.17 -5.77 6.05
C ASP A 168 2.68 -5.42 6.26
N ASP A 169 1.84 -5.56 5.23
CA ASP A 169 0.39 -5.37 5.34
C ASP A 169 -0.24 -6.41 6.25
N MET A 170 0.11 -7.68 6.00
CA MET A 170 -0.37 -8.81 6.78
C MET A 170 0.08 -8.71 8.23
N GLN A 171 1.36 -8.37 8.47
CA GLN A 171 1.90 -8.20 9.81
C GLN A 171 1.28 -6.99 10.53
N GLY A 172 1.09 -5.87 9.81
CA GLY A 172 0.45 -4.66 10.34
C GLY A 172 -0.99 -4.93 10.76
N ALA A 173 -1.77 -5.62 9.92
CA ALA A 173 -3.13 -6.06 10.23
C ALA A 173 -3.17 -6.94 11.49
N ARG A 174 -2.31 -7.97 11.53
CA ARG A 174 -2.20 -8.89 12.68
C ARG A 174 -1.86 -8.15 13.99
N ASN A 175 -0.94 -7.19 13.95
CA ASN A 175 -0.57 -6.37 15.11
C ASN A 175 -1.72 -5.48 15.62
N CYS A 176 -2.69 -5.18 14.74
CA CYS A 176 -3.88 -4.41 15.06
C CYS A 176 -5.12 -5.30 15.33
N GLY A 177 -4.98 -6.63 15.30
CA GLY A 177 -6.10 -7.56 15.51
C GLY A 177 -7.11 -7.57 14.37
N LEU A 178 -6.68 -7.25 13.15
CA LEU A 178 -7.50 -7.25 11.95
C LEU A 178 -7.28 -8.52 11.11
N ASP A 179 -8.31 -8.92 10.38
CA ASP A 179 -8.15 -9.83 9.26
C ASP A 179 -7.42 -9.12 8.11
N ALA A 180 -6.67 -9.89 7.32
CA ALA A 180 -5.99 -9.40 6.13
C ALA A 180 -6.27 -10.26 4.92
N ALA A 181 -6.50 -9.64 3.77
CA ALA A 181 -6.53 -10.29 2.46
C ALA A 181 -5.31 -9.86 1.64
N ALA A 182 -4.64 -10.82 1.00
CA ALA A 182 -3.50 -10.55 0.14
C ALA A 182 -3.93 -10.47 -1.33
N VAL A 183 -3.41 -9.51 -2.07
CA VAL A 183 -3.50 -9.48 -3.54
C VAL A 183 -2.20 -9.99 -4.13
N LEU A 184 -2.30 -10.85 -5.16
CA LEU A 184 -1.16 -11.56 -5.78
C LEU A 184 -0.72 -10.95 -7.11
N TYR A 185 -1.35 -9.85 -7.50
CA TYR A 185 -1.00 -9.10 -8.71
C TYR A 185 -0.03 -7.93 -8.45
N GLY A 186 0.28 -7.67 -7.16
CA GLY A 186 1.22 -6.65 -6.73
C GLY A 186 2.68 -7.10 -6.76
N TYR A 187 3.50 -6.55 -5.88
CA TYR A 187 4.95 -6.79 -5.82
C TYR A 187 5.32 -7.95 -4.90
N GLY A 188 4.44 -8.29 -3.95
CA GLY A 188 4.63 -9.42 -3.06
C GLY A 188 4.34 -10.76 -3.72
N SER A 189 4.91 -11.83 -3.17
CA SER A 189 4.66 -13.20 -3.65
C SER A 189 3.75 -13.97 -2.70
N ARG A 190 3.13 -15.04 -3.22
CA ARG A 190 2.36 -15.97 -2.40
C ARG A 190 3.18 -16.53 -1.25
N GLU A 191 4.45 -16.85 -1.50
CA GLU A 191 5.39 -17.40 -0.52
C GLU A 191 5.66 -16.39 0.61
N GLU A 192 5.72 -15.09 0.27
CA GLU A 192 5.93 -14.00 1.23
C GLU A 192 4.74 -13.84 2.18
N VAL A 193 3.51 -13.90 1.68
CA VAL A 193 2.32 -13.62 2.49
C VAL A 193 1.74 -14.84 3.20
N THR A 194 1.97 -16.06 2.69
CA THR A 194 1.42 -17.32 3.26
C THR A 194 1.72 -17.51 4.75
N PRO A 195 2.93 -17.19 5.29
CA PRO A 195 3.22 -17.37 6.72
C PRO A 195 2.36 -16.52 7.66
N PHE A 196 1.72 -15.48 7.14
CA PHE A 196 0.82 -14.59 7.89
C PHE A 196 -0.63 -15.07 7.90
N ALA A 197 -0.95 -16.14 7.15
CA ALA A 197 -2.28 -16.74 7.05
C ALA A 197 -3.39 -15.72 6.70
N PRO A 198 -3.26 -14.97 5.58
CA PRO A 198 -4.35 -14.08 5.16
C PRO A 198 -5.65 -14.87 4.99
N VAL A 199 -6.78 -14.26 5.34
CA VAL A 199 -8.11 -14.90 5.23
C VAL A 199 -8.51 -15.15 3.78
N PHE A 200 -7.89 -14.44 2.83
CA PHE A 200 -8.08 -14.64 1.40
C PHE A 200 -6.83 -14.19 0.61
N MET A 201 -6.59 -14.82 -0.52
CA MET A 201 -5.55 -14.45 -1.49
C MET A 201 -6.19 -14.33 -2.86
N ALA A 202 -6.27 -13.10 -3.40
CA ALA A 202 -6.91 -12.79 -4.67
C ALA A 202 -5.89 -12.72 -5.80
N ALA A 203 -6.20 -13.32 -6.93
CA ALA A 203 -5.38 -13.22 -8.14
C ALA A 203 -5.60 -11.90 -8.89
N ASP A 204 -6.78 -11.27 -8.73
CA ASP A 204 -7.14 -10.00 -9.35
C ASP A 204 -8.18 -9.23 -8.52
N CYS A 205 -8.47 -7.98 -8.93
CA CYS A 205 -9.46 -7.12 -8.28
C CYS A 205 -10.88 -7.69 -8.33
N LYS A 206 -11.23 -8.44 -9.37
CA LYS A 206 -12.55 -9.04 -9.52
C LYS A 206 -12.76 -10.13 -8.48
N GLU A 207 -11.81 -11.03 -8.34
CA GLU A 207 -11.85 -12.12 -7.36
C GLU A 207 -11.94 -11.58 -5.93
N LEU A 208 -11.12 -10.56 -5.62
CA LEU A 208 -11.17 -9.86 -4.32
C LEU A 208 -12.54 -9.25 -4.05
N THR A 209 -13.11 -8.54 -5.05
CA THR A 209 -14.41 -7.89 -4.93
C THR A 209 -15.53 -8.90 -4.69
N GLU A 210 -15.54 -9.98 -5.44
CA GLU A 210 -16.54 -11.05 -5.31
C GLU A 210 -16.46 -11.71 -3.95
N TRP A 211 -15.26 -11.93 -3.42
CA TRP A 211 -15.07 -12.49 -2.09
C TRP A 211 -15.53 -11.54 -0.98
N ILE A 212 -15.15 -10.26 -1.02
CA ILE A 212 -15.55 -9.26 -0.01
C ILE A 212 -17.08 -9.10 0.05
N LEU A 213 -17.74 -9.14 -1.11
CA LEU A 213 -19.19 -8.91 -1.23
C LEU A 213 -20.03 -10.18 -0.97
N ARG A 214 -19.42 -11.33 -0.67
CA ARG A 214 -20.19 -12.54 -0.31
C ARG A 214 -20.92 -12.35 1.02
N PRO A 215 -22.19 -12.73 1.09
CA PRO A 215 -22.92 -12.75 2.36
C PRO A 215 -22.31 -13.74 3.36
N VAL A 216 -22.40 -13.44 4.65
CA VAL A 216 -21.91 -14.31 5.75
C VAL A 216 -22.45 -15.73 5.66
N ASP A 217 -23.70 -15.89 5.24
CA ASP A 217 -24.40 -17.20 5.19
C ASP A 217 -23.83 -18.16 4.14
N GLU A 218 -23.05 -17.66 3.16
CA GLU A 218 -22.48 -18.46 2.08
C GLU A 218 -21.05 -18.96 2.38
N LEU A 219 -20.36 -18.42 3.37
CA LEU A 219 -18.98 -18.80 3.74
C LEU A 219 -18.94 -19.97 4.75
N SER A 220 -20.09 -20.34 5.35
CA SER A 220 -20.17 -21.42 6.35
C SER A 220 -20.18 -22.84 5.73
N HIS A 221 -20.10 -22.95 4.41
CA HIS A 221 -20.28 -24.23 3.69
C HIS A 221 -19.13 -24.55 2.70
N SER A 222 -17.94 -23.91 2.84
CA SER A 222 -16.79 -24.14 1.95
C SER A 222 -15.61 -24.76 2.67
#